data_67b094d90779011d4837bb4c41068d01
#
_entry.id   67b094d90779011d4837bb4c41068d01
#
_cell.length_a   1.000
_cell.length_b   1.000
_cell.length_c   1.000
_cell.angle_alpha   90.00
_cell.angle_beta   90.00
_cell.angle_gamma   90.00
#
_symmetry.space_group_name_H-M   'P 1'
#
loop_
_entity.id
_entity.type
_entity.pdbx_description
1 polymer ?
#
loop_
_entity_poly.entity_id
_entity_poly.type
_entity_poly.pdbx_seq_one_letter_code
_entity_poly.pdbx_strand_id
1 'polypeptide(L)'
;MKPQRIQLSRKRGWRMPDNTISVVRPGRWGNPYSVDVYGRSRAISLFRQTANGRWSPDVVAGLDDALAKATHDAHCAWLKRIGGRPQELARSELRGRNLACWCPIGSECHADVLLELANA
;
A
#
# COMPACT_ATOMS: atom_id res chain seq x y z
N MET A 1 19.07 7.31 10.03
CA MET A 1 18.51 5.96 10.26
C MET A 1 17.70 5.52 9.04
N LYS A 2 17.74 4.24 8.74
CA LYS A 2 16.95 3.69 7.64
C LYS A 2 15.47 3.67 8.02
N PRO A 3 14.58 4.20 7.16
CA PRO A 3 13.14 4.15 7.42
C PRO A 3 12.65 2.70 7.57
N GLN A 4 11.69 2.49 8.44
CA GLN A 4 11.17 1.16 8.72
C GLN A 4 9.65 1.16 8.87
N ARG A 5 9.06 -0.02 8.75
CA ARG A 5 7.65 -0.22 8.97
C ARG A 5 7.36 -0.31 10.46
N ILE A 6 6.31 0.38 10.89
CA ILE A 6 5.84 0.40 12.28
C ILE A 6 4.50 -0.31 12.34
N GLN A 7 4.31 -1.23 13.27
CA GLN A 7 3.02 -1.85 13.51
C GLN A 7 2.21 -0.98 14.47
N LEU A 8 1.05 -0.52 14.01
CA LEU A 8 0.12 0.22 14.86
C LEU A 8 -0.42 -0.68 15.97
N SER A 9 -0.73 -0.09 17.12
CA SER A 9 -1.24 -0.81 18.27
C SER A 9 -2.33 0.00 18.96
N ARG A 10 -3.33 -0.70 19.53
CA ARG A 10 -4.35 -0.12 20.39
C ARG A 10 -4.01 -0.33 21.87
N LYS A 11 -2.83 -0.85 22.14
CA LYS A 11 -2.39 -1.11 23.49
C LYS A 11 -2.32 0.20 24.29
N ARG A 12 -2.81 0.16 25.52
CA ARG A 12 -2.80 1.35 26.39
C ARG A 12 -1.38 1.87 26.58
N GLY A 13 -1.22 3.18 26.38
CA GLY A 13 0.09 3.83 26.50
C GLY A 13 0.94 3.81 25.25
N TRP A 14 0.51 3.07 24.21
CA TRP A 14 1.25 3.05 22.95
C TRP A 14 1.15 4.40 22.24
N ARG A 15 2.26 4.88 21.72
CA ARG A 15 2.31 6.11 20.92
C ARG A 15 3.04 5.85 19.62
N MET A 16 2.58 6.50 18.55
CA MET A 16 3.27 6.42 17.27
C MET A 16 4.65 7.06 17.38
N PRO A 17 5.72 6.37 16.95
CA PRO A 17 7.06 6.95 16.95
C PRO A 17 7.13 8.25 16.15
N ASP A 18 8.10 9.10 16.47
CA ASP A 18 8.37 10.30 15.71
C ASP A 18 8.73 9.95 14.27
N ASN A 19 8.59 10.92 13.36
CA ASN A 19 8.92 10.75 11.95
C ASN A 19 8.18 9.56 11.30
N THR A 20 6.92 9.38 11.64
CA THR A 20 6.11 8.26 11.17
C THR A 20 4.82 8.77 10.53
N ILE A 21 4.46 8.20 9.38
CA ILE A 21 3.20 8.49 8.68
C ILE A 21 2.37 7.21 8.64
N SER A 22 1.09 7.32 9.00
CA SER A 22 0.16 6.20 8.84
C SER A 22 -0.23 6.05 7.37
N VAL A 23 -0.16 4.81 6.87
CA VAL A 23 -0.52 4.47 5.47
C VAL A 23 -1.71 3.52 5.40
N VAL A 24 -2.56 3.52 6.43
CA VAL A 24 -3.73 2.66 6.50
C VAL A 24 -4.90 3.23 5.67
N ARG A 25 -5.84 2.35 5.29
CA ARG A 25 -7.11 2.81 4.72
C ARG A 25 -7.93 3.53 5.79
N PRO A 26 -8.73 4.53 5.44
CA PRO A 26 -8.99 5.06 4.10
C PRO A 26 -8.04 6.17 3.66
N GLY A 27 -6.88 6.30 4.28
CA GLY A 27 -5.91 7.33 3.95
C GLY A 27 -5.39 7.24 2.53
N ARG A 28 -4.75 8.32 2.09
CA ARG A 28 -4.23 8.50 0.73
C ARG A 28 -3.35 7.33 0.26
N TRP A 29 -2.51 6.81 1.14
CA TRP A 29 -1.56 5.74 0.81
C TRP A 29 -2.04 4.35 1.21
N GLY A 30 -3.31 4.21 1.59
CA GLY A 30 -3.89 2.92 1.93
C GLY A 30 -3.99 2.00 0.72
N ASN A 31 -3.81 0.69 0.96
CA ASN A 31 -3.96 -0.32 -0.08
C ASN A 31 -5.44 -0.48 -0.45
N PRO A 32 -5.85 -0.21 -1.71
CA PRO A 32 -7.24 -0.38 -2.11
C PRO A 32 -7.67 -1.84 -2.25
N TYR A 33 -6.72 -2.78 -2.23
CA TYR A 33 -7.00 -4.21 -2.41
C TYR A 33 -7.09 -4.91 -1.06
N SER A 34 -8.26 -5.42 -0.71
CA SER A 34 -8.52 -6.05 0.59
C SER A 34 -7.88 -7.43 0.71
N VAL A 35 -7.20 -7.68 1.83
CA VAL A 35 -6.66 -9.00 2.15
C VAL A 35 -7.79 -10.03 2.28
N ASP A 36 -8.95 -9.62 2.78
CA ASP A 36 -10.11 -10.51 2.93
C ASP A 36 -10.66 -10.99 1.59
N VAL A 37 -10.55 -10.17 0.55
CA VAL A 37 -11.05 -10.50 -0.80
C VAL A 37 -10.01 -11.27 -1.61
N TYR A 38 -8.75 -10.82 -1.60
CA TYR A 38 -7.71 -11.32 -2.49
C TYR A 38 -6.72 -12.26 -1.83
N GLY A 39 -6.68 -12.30 -0.50
CA GLY A 39 -5.57 -12.90 0.23
C GLY A 39 -4.40 -11.92 0.32
N ARG A 40 -3.54 -12.11 1.32
CA ARG A 40 -2.45 -11.16 1.59
C ARG A 40 -1.47 -11.04 0.42
N SER A 41 -1.00 -12.16 -0.08
CA SER A 41 -0.01 -12.16 -1.15
C SER A 41 -0.49 -11.43 -2.40
N ARG A 42 -1.71 -11.72 -2.85
CA ARG A 42 -2.27 -11.07 -4.04
C ARG A 42 -2.58 -9.60 -3.79
N ALA A 43 -3.11 -9.25 -2.62
CA ALA A 43 -3.40 -7.85 -2.29
C ALA A 43 -2.13 -6.99 -2.35
N ILE A 44 -1.02 -7.50 -1.86
CA ILE A 44 0.26 -6.79 -1.89
C ILE A 44 0.82 -6.74 -3.31
N SER A 45 0.72 -7.83 -4.06
CA SER A 45 1.16 -7.89 -5.46
C SER A 45 0.39 -6.89 -6.33
N LEU A 46 -0.93 -6.81 -6.17
CA LEU A 46 -1.76 -5.85 -6.89
C LEU A 46 -1.35 -4.41 -6.56
N PHE A 47 -1.11 -4.13 -5.30
CA PHE A 47 -0.67 -2.81 -4.88
C PHE A 47 0.70 -2.47 -5.47
N ARG A 48 1.63 -3.42 -5.45
CA ARG A 48 2.98 -3.23 -6.01
C ARG A 48 2.90 -2.86 -7.49
N GLN A 49 2.09 -3.55 -8.26
CA GLN A 49 1.94 -3.27 -9.69
C GLN A 49 1.29 -1.91 -9.94
N THR A 50 0.26 -1.57 -9.15
CA THR A 50 -0.40 -0.27 -9.25
C THR A 50 0.57 0.87 -8.93
N ALA A 51 1.29 0.76 -7.82
CA ALA A 51 2.19 1.81 -7.36
C ALA A 51 3.42 1.97 -8.27
N ASN A 52 3.87 0.88 -8.90
CA ASN A 52 5.03 0.92 -9.80
C ASN A 52 4.66 1.18 -11.26
N GLY A 53 3.38 1.35 -11.58
CA GLY A 53 2.95 1.60 -12.96
C GLY A 53 3.11 0.40 -13.89
N ARG A 54 3.08 -0.82 -13.35
CA ARG A 54 3.30 -2.06 -14.11
C ARG A 54 2.06 -2.92 -14.23
N TRP A 55 0.93 -2.29 -14.34
CA TRP A 55 -0.34 -3.01 -14.47
C TRP A 55 -0.42 -3.75 -15.80
N SER A 56 -0.74 -5.04 -15.74
CA SER A 56 -0.94 -5.87 -16.93
C SER A 56 -2.21 -6.71 -16.76
N PRO A 57 -2.79 -7.25 -17.86
CA PRO A 57 -3.97 -8.09 -17.76
C PRO A 57 -3.78 -9.33 -16.87
N ASP A 58 -2.56 -9.81 -16.72
CA ASP A 58 -2.26 -11.00 -15.91
C ASP A 58 -2.57 -10.79 -14.42
N VAL A 59 -2.61 -9.54 -13.95
CA VAL A 59 -2.84 -9.25 -12.53
C VAL A 59 -4.22 -9.71 -12.05
N VAL A 60 -5.18 -9.84 -12.97
CA VAL A 60 -6.54 -10.30 -12.67
C VAL A 60 -6.78 -11.75 -13.09
N ALA A 61 -5.74 -12.46 -13.51
CA ALA A 61 -5.86 -13.85 -13.92
C ALA A 61 -6.43 -14.71 -12.79
N GLY A 62 -7.39 -15.57 -13.12
CA GLY A 62 -8.03 -16.45 -12.15
C GLY A 62 -9.17 -15.81 -11.36
N LEU A 63 -9.43 -14.53 -11.53
CA LEU A 63 -10.57 -13.86 -10.91
C LEU A 63 -11.79 -13.99 -11.83
N ASP A 64 -13.00 -14.05 -11.24
CA ASP A 64 -14.20 -13.98 -12.06
C ASP A 64 -14.36 -12.59 -12.68
N ASP A 65 -15.22 -12.48 -13.69
CA ASP A 65 -15.37 -11.23 -14.46
C ASP A 65 -15.75 -10.04 -13.60
N ALA A 66 -16.66 -10.23 -12.66
CA ALA A 66 -17.10 -9.14 -11.78
C ALA A 66 -15.97 -8.65 -10.88
N LEU A 67 -15.21 -9.57 -10.31
CA LEU A 67 -14.08 -9.22 -9.45
C LEU A 67 -12.92 -8.62 -10.26
N ALA A 68 -12.66 -9.15 -11.45
CA ALA A 68 -11.64 -8.60 -12.34
C ALA A 68 -11.96 -7.15 -12.69
N LYS A 69 -13.23 -6.85 -13.01
CA LYS A 69 -13.67 -5.48 -13.28
C LYS A 69 -13.52 -4.58 -12.06
N ALA A 70 -13.95 -5.05 -10.89
CA ALA A 70 -13.83 -4.29 -9.64
C ALA A 70 -12.37 -4.00 -9.30
N THR A 71 -11.48 -4.94 -9.58
CA THR A 71 -10.04 -4.79 -9.35
C THR A 71 -9.44 -3.73 -10.26
N HIS A 72 -9.81 -3.74 -11.53
CA HIS A 72 -9.38 -2.72 -12.48
C HIS A 72 -9.93 -1.33 -12.10
N ASP A 73 -11.19 -1.27 -11.70
CA ASP A 73 -11.82 -0.01 -11.27
C ASP A 73 -11.11 0.55 -10.02
N ALA A 74 -10.73 -0.32 -9.08
CA ALA A 74 -9.99 0.09 -7.89
C ALA A 74 -8.61 0.65 -8.24
N HIS A 75 -7.93 0.02 -9.20
CA HIS A 75 -6.64 0.50 -9.72
C HIS A 75 -6.77 1.91 -10.29
N CYS A 76 -7.73 2.13 -11.18
CA CYS A 76 -7.96 3.43 -11.79
C CYS A 76 -8.35 4.49 -10.75
N ALA A 77 -9.23 4.14 -9.81
CA ALA A 77 -9.68 5.05 -8.77
C ALA A 77 -8.53 5.48 -7.85
N TRP A 78 -7.66 4.54 -7.49
CA TRP A 78 -6.51 4.86 -6.64
C TRP A 78 -5.53 5.82 -7.34
N LEU A 79 -5.22 5.56 -8.62
CA LEU A 79 -4.34 6.43 -9.40
C LEU A 79 -4.93 7.83 -9.54
N LYS A 80 -6.23 7.93 -9.76
CA LYS A 80 -6.92 9.22 -9.83
C LYS A 80 -6.87 9.97 -8.50
N ARG A 81 -7.06 9.25 -7.40
CA ARG A 81 -7.04 9.84 -6.05
C ARG A 81 -5.65 10.33 -5.67
N ILE A 82 -4.60 9.59 -6.05
CA ILE A 82 -3.21 9.99 -5.81
C ILE A 82 -2.88 11.28 -6.57
N GLY A 83 -3.39 11.44 -7.79
CA GLY A 83 -3.29 12.69 -8.53
C GLY A 83 -1.95 12.96 -9.20
N GLY A 84 -1.14 11.92 -9.43
CA GLY A 84 0.16 12.07 -10.08
C GLY A 84 0.88 10.73 -10.17
N ARG A 85 2.15 10.76 -10.45
CA ARG A 85 2.98 9.54 -10.51
C ARG A 85 3.25 9.04 -9.10
N PRO A 86 2.85 7.80 -8.77
CA PRO A 86 3.03 7.29 -7.40
C PRO A 86 4.48 7.33 -6.93
N GLN A 87 5.45 7.02 -7.79
CA GLN A 87 6.87 7.05 -7.43
C GLN A 87 7.34 8.44 -7.01
N GLU A 88 6.96 9.46 -7.78
CA GLU A 88 7.34 10.84 -7.49
C GLU A 88 6.68 11.34 -6.22
N LEU A 89 5.38 11.04 -6.06
CA LEU A 89 4.63 11.45 -4.87
C LEU A 89 5.13 10.74 -3.62
N ALA A 90 5.46 9.45 -3.72
CA ALA A 90 6.02 8.70 -2.59
C ALA A 90 7.36 9.29 -2.16
N ARG A 91 8.23 9.63 -3.09
CA ARG A 91 9.50 10.28 -2.76
C ARG A 91 9.28 11.64 -2.10
N SER A 92 8.32 12.41 -2.60
CA SER A 92 8.02 13.74 -2.07
C SER A 92 7.43 13.68 -0.65
N GLU A 93 6.51 12.75 -0.41
CA GLU A 93 5.72 12.71 0.82
C GLU A 93 6.24 11.74 1.88
N LEU A 94 6.86 10.63 1.46
CA LEU A 94 7.17 9.52 2.36
C LEU A 94 8.66 9.23 2.54
N ARG A 95 9.51 9.77 1.68
CA ARG A 95 10.94 9.48 1.73
C ARG A 95 11.53 9.84 3.10
N GLY A 96 12.30 8.93 3.66
CA GLY A 96 12.95 9.14 4.95
C GLY A 96 12.01 8.98 6.15
N ARG A 97 10.73 8.68 5.92
CA ARG A 97 9.73 8.53 6.98
C ARG A 97 9.47 7.05 7.28
N ASN A 98 9.25 6.75 8.55
CA ASN A 98 8.71 5.44 8.93
C ASN A 98 7.24 5.38 8.50
N LEU A 99 6.78 4.21 8.10
CA LEU A 99 5.39 4.02 7.63
C LEU A 99 4.67 3.05 8.55
N ALA A 100 3.50 3.46 9.04
CA ALA A 100 2.73 2.70 10.04
C ALA A 100 1.51 2.03 9.41
N CYS A 101 1.30 0.77 9.74
CA CYS A 101 0.16 -0.02 9.30
C CYS A 101 -0.21 -1.04 10.38
N TRP A 102 -1.41 -1.60 10.28
CA TRP A 102 -1.88 -2.63 11.23
C TRP A 102 -1.29 -4.02 10.99
N CYS A 103 -0.67 -4.27 9.83
CA CYS A 103 -0.11 -5.58 9.50
C CYS A 103 0.94 -6.00 10.53
N PRO A 104 0.90 -7.26 11.00
CA PRO A 104 1.93 -7.76 11.93
C PRO A 104 3.32 -7.65 11.32
N ILE A 105 4.30 -7.32 12.15
CA ILE A 105 5.71 -7.34 11.73
C ILE A 105 6.07 -8.78 11.32
N GLY A 106 6.72 -8.92 10.19
CA GLY A 106 7.04 -10.23 9.61
C GLY A 106 6.05 -10.71 8.54
N SER A 107 4.83 -10.09 8.48
CA SER A 107 3.89 -10.36 7.39
C SER A 107 4.12 -9.39 6.23
N GLU A 108 3.78 -9.79 5.01
CA GLU A 108 3.77 -8.90 3.86
C GLU A 108 2.82 -7.72 4.12
N CYS A 109 3.22 -6.53 3.71
CA CYS A 109 2.39 -5.33 3.87
C CYS A 109 2.66 -4.35 2.74
N HIS A 110 1.62 -3.62 2.32
CA HIS A 110 1.78 -2.57 1.30
C HIS A 110 2.74 -1.46 1.75
N ALA A 111 2.90 -1.26 3.05
CA ALA A 111 3.86 -0.29 3.57
C ALA A 111 5.30 -0.62 3.15
N ASP A 112 5.62 -1.91 3.01
CA ASP A 112 6.95 -2.33 2.52
C ASP A 112 7.15 -1.89 1.07
N VAL A 113 6.11 -1.99 0.24
CA VAL A 113 6.14 -1.50 -1.15
C VAL A 113 6.38 0.00 -1.17
N LEU A 114 5.68 0.75 -0.32
CA LEU A 114 5.83 2.20 -0.24
C LEU A 114 7.21 2.61 0.27
N LEU A 115 7.78 1.88 1.22
CA LEU A 115 9.14 2.14 1.71
C LEU A 115 10.16 2.00 0.57
N GLU A 116 10.06 0.92 -0.21
CA GLU A 116 10.92 0.70 -1.37
C GLU A 116 10.76 1.82 -2.40
N LEU A 117 9.52 2.16 -2.71
CA LEU A 117 9.19 3.17 -3.73
C LEU A 117 9.70 4.55 -3.33
N ALA A 118 9.50 4.94 -2.09
CA ALA A 118 9.85 6.27 -1.60
C ALA A 118 11.36 6.46 -1.45
N ASN A 119 12.10 5.40 -1.17
CA ASN A 119 13.52 5.47 -0.84
C ASN A 119 14.44 4.88 -1.92
N ALA A 120 13.87 4.54 -3.06
CA ALA A 120 14.64 4.05 -4.21
C ALA A 120 15.52 5.14 -4.83
#